data_4b5bd925d2494399b4e4a52dc266bfa2
#
_entry.id   4b5bd925d2494399b4e4a52dc266bfa2
#
_cell.length_a   1.000
_cell.length_b   1.000
_cell.length_c   1.000
_cell.angle_alpha   90.00
_cell.angle_beta   90.00
_cell.angle_gamma   90.00
#
_symmetry.space_group_name_H-M   'P 1'
#
loop_
_entity.id
_entity.type
_entity.pdbx_description
1 polymer ?
#
loop_
_entity_poly.entity_id
_entity_poly.type
_entity_poly.pdbx_seq_one_letter_code
_entity_poly.pdbx_strand_id
1 'polypeptide(L)'
;MQMLDLMKERHSVRQYLDKKIDGDVKTKLDTYVASINEESGLSMQIFYNEPNCFNSMLAHYGKFSNVKNYIAIVGKKEEQEKAGYYGEKLVLKCQELGLNTCWVALTHGKVNVQTKPQQKLLILIALGYGTNIGVAHKSKPIKELCKEDAYPEWFMKGMEAVSLAPTAMNQQKFLFEMKNGQVYAKALRGFYSKIDLGIVKYHFEAVTGHEVR
;
A
#
# COMPACT_ATOMS: atom_id res chain seq x y z
N MET A 1 -11.40 -12.29 10.10
CA MET A 1 -10.93 -12.51 8.70
C MET A 1 -9.45 -12.85 8.74
N GLN A 2 -9.01 -13.87 8.00
CA GLN A 2 -7.58 -14.16 7.92
C GLN A 2 -6.88 -13.10 7.06
N MET A 3 -5.59 -12.86 7.30
CA MET A 3 -4.82 -11.83 6.57
C MET A 3 -4.85 -12.03 5.04
N LEU A 4 -4.75 -13.28 4.60
CA LEU A 4 -4.79 -13.61 3.17
C LEU A 4 -6.15 -13.27 2.54
N ASP A 5 -7.25 -13.41 3.29
CA ASP A 5 -8.60 -13.05 2.78
C ASP A 5 -8.73 -11.54 2.58
N LEU A 6 -8.21 -10.74 3.55
CA LEU A 6 -8.13 -9.28 3.39
C LEU A 6 -7.35 -8.86 2.16
N MET A 7 -6.21 -9.52 1.89
CA MET A 7 -5.39 -9.29 0.71
C MET A 7 -6.13 -9.64 -0.59
N LYS A 8 -6.92 -10.73 -0.60
CA LYS A 8 -7.76 -11.14 -1.74
C LYS A 8 -8.87 -10.14 -2.03
N GLU A 9 -9.48 -9.57 -0.99
CA GLU A 9 -10.56 -8.60 -1.12
C GLU A 9 -10.09 -7.17 -1.43
N ARG A 10 -8.84 -6.83 -1.06
CA ARG A 10 -8.27 -5.51 -1.26
C ARG A 10 -7.99 -5.25 -2.75
N HIS A 11 -8.70 -4.32 -3.34
CA HIS A 11 -8.43 -3.84 -4.70
C HIS A 11 -8.24 -2.33 -4.75
N SER A 12 -7.63 -1.83 -5.83
CA SER A 12 -7.50 -0.39 -6.05
C SER A 12 -8.83 0.21 -6.48
N VAL A 13 -9.41 1.05 -5.64
CA VAL A 13 -10.66 1.77 -5.89
C VAL A 13 -10.37 3.25 -6.13
N ARG A 14 -10.93 3.81 -7.19
CA ARG A 14 -10.70 5.21 -7.60
C ARG A 14 -11.97 6.06 -7.61
N GLN A 15 -13.13 5.45 -7.41
CA GLN A 15 -14.43 6.11 -7.39
C GLN A 15 -15.08 5.92 -6.03
N TYR A 16 -15.45 7.02 -5.38
CA TYR A 16 -15.90 6.99 -4.00
C TYR A 16 -17.29 7.60 -3.85
N LEU A 17 -18.01 7.12 -2.86
CA LEU A 17 -19.27 7.67 -2.40
C LEU A 17 -19.04 9.00 -1.67
N ASP A 18 -20.03 9.88 -1.70
CA ASP A 18 -20.06 11.05 -0.82
C ASP A 18 -20.50 10.66 0.58
N LYS A 19 -19.68 9.82 1.22
CA LYS A 19 -19.91 9.34 2.58
C LYS A 19 -18.72 9.72 3.46
N LYS A 20 -19.00 10.41 4.57
CA LYS A 20 -17.97 10.81 5.53
C LYS A 20 -17.37 9.59 6.24
N ILE A 21 -16.09 9.68 6.54
CA ILE A 21 -15.42 8.78 7.48
C ILE A 21 -15.53 9.46 8.85
N ASP A 22 -16.37 8.93 9.74
CA ASP A 22 -16.64 9.48 11.05
C ASP A 22 -16.85 8.36 12.10
N GLY A 23 -17.23 8.76 13.32
CA GLY A 23 -17.52 7.85 14.43
C GLY A 23 -16.38 6.87 14.73
N ASP A 24 -16.73 5.63 15.02
CA ASP A 24 -15.79 4.57 15.40
C ASP A 24 -14.76 4.26 14.32
N VAL A 25 -15.14 4.30 13.05
CA VAL A 25 -14.22 4.02 11.93
C VAL A 25 -13.11 5.05 11.91
N LYS A 26 -13.46 6.34 12.03
CA LYS A 26 -12.48 7.43 12.11
C LYS A 26 -11.56 7.27 13.31
N THR A 27 -12.12 7.04 14.49
CA THR A 27 -11.36 6.90 15.75
C THR A 27 -10.36 5.73 15.65
N LYS A 28 -10.81 4.56 15.17
CA LYS A 28 -9.95 3.39 14.97
C LYS A 28 -8.83 3.64 13.97
N LEU A 29 -9.14 4.35 12.88
CA LEU A 29 -8.15 4.69 11.86
C LEU A 29 -7.11 5.68 12.39
N ASP A 30 -7.53 6.76 13.06
CA ASP A 30 -6.64 7.75 13.65
C ASP A 30 -5.70 7.12 14.69
N THR A 31 -6.24 6.27 15.58
CA THR A 31 -5.46 5.54 16.58
C THR A 31 -4.42 4.62 15.91
N TYR A 32 -4.82 3.92 14.85
CA TYR A 32 -3.93 3.01 14.14
C TYR A 32 -2.82 3.75 13.39
N VAL A 33 -3.12 4.90 12.77
CA VAL A 33 -2.10 5.74 12.13
C VAL A 33 -1.12 6.28 13.15
N ALA A 34 -1.58 6.69 14.34
CA ALA A 34 -0.69 7.12 15.41
C ALA A 34 0.28 6.00 15.82
N SER A 35 -0.22 4.77 16.03
CA SER A 35 0.63 3.62 16.37
C SER A 35 1.64 3.27 15.27
N ILE A 36 1.24 3.34 14.00
CA ILE A 36 2.16 3.13 12.87
C ILE A 36 3.24 4.22 12.80
N ASN A 37 2.89 5.47 13.05
CA ASN A 37 3.86 6.56 13.08
C ASN A 37 4.90 6.36 14.19
N GLU A 38 4.48 5.91 15.37
CA GLU A 38 5.37 5.57 16.48
C GLU A 38 6.29 4.38 16.13
N GLU A 39 5.73 3.29 15.59
CA GLU A 39 6.45 2.07 15.22
C GLU A 39 7.46 2.33 14.08
N SER A 40 7.06 3.06 13.06
CA SER A 40 7.84 3.26 11.84
C SER A 40 8.82 4.44 11.89
N GLY A 41 8.51 5.46 12.70
CA GLY A 41 9.20 6.75 12.65
C GLY A 41 8.88 7.58 11.40
N LEU A 42 7.97 7.13 10.54
CA LEU A 42 7.43 7.91 9.42
C LEU A 42 6.42 8.96 9.93
N SER A 43 6.00 9.87 9.05
CA SER A 43 4.89 10.78 9.32
C SER A 43 3.76 10.50 8.32
N MET A 44 2.83 9.66 8.72
CA MET A 44 1.60 9.43 7.98
C MET A 44 0.54 10.42 8.46
N GLN A 45 0.00 11.22 7.55
CA GLN A 45 -0.95 12.28 7.82
C GLN A 45 -2.24 12.00 7.08
N ILE A 46 -3.35 11.92 7.82
CA ILE A 46 -4.68 11.71 7.22
C ILE A 46 -5.31 13.07 6.95
N PHE A 47 -5.85 13.22 5.76
CA PHE A 47 -6.65 14.36 5.35
C PHE A 47 -8.10 13.91 5.16
N TYR A 48 -9.00 14.51 5.93
CA TYR A 48 -10.44 14.25 5.83
C TYR A 48 -11.14 15.45 5.20
N ASN A 49 -12.09 15.15 4.32
CA ASN A 49 -12.90 16.14 3.64
C ASN A 49 -12.08 17.25 2.95
N GLU A 50 -11.00 16.85 2.30
CA GLU A 50 -10.10 17.71 1.53
C GLU A 50 -10.08 17.26 0.06
N PRO A 51 -11.02 17.74 -0.78
CA PRO A 51 -11.16 17.31 -2.17
C PRO A 51 -10.13 17.93 -3.12
N ASN A 52 -9.45 19.03 -2.74
CA ASN A 52 -8.64 19.83 -3.67
C ASN A 52 -7.47 19.04 -4.25
N CYS A 53 -6.89 18.13 -3.47
CA CYS A 53 -5.82 17.25 -3.93
C CYS A 53 -6.23 16.41 -5.17
N PHE A 54 -7.50 16.01 -5.24
CA PHE A 54 -8.01 15.14 -6.31
C PHE A 54 -8.92 15.86 -7.33
N ASN A 55 -9.08 17.18 -7.22
CA ASN A 55 -9.77 18.03 -8.22
C ASN A 55 -8.79 18.60 -9.29
N SER A 56 -7.63 17.99 -9.47
CA SER A 56 -6.64 18.40 -10.46
C SER A 56 -6.82 17.64 -11.78
N MET A 57 -6.31 18.21 -12.88
CA MET A 57 -6.27 17.54 -14.18
C MET A 57 -5.54 16.18 -14.11
N LEU A 58 -4.46 16.08 -13.31
CA LEU A 58 -3.72 14.85 -13.12
C LEU A 58 -4.55 13.78 -12.40
N ALA A 59 -5.37 14.18 -11.42
CA ALA A 59 -6.27 13.24 -10.73
C ALA A 59 -7.35 12.71 -11.69
N HIS A 60 -7.91 13.56 -12.55
CA HIS A 60 -8.85 13.13 -13.59
C HIS A 60 -8.19 12.15 -14.58
N TYR A 61 -6.96 12.40 -14.99
CA TYR A 61 -6.20 11.44 -15.81
C TYR A 61 -6.03 10.09 -15.09
N GLY A 62 -5.85 10.08 -13.78
CA GLY A 62 -5.84 8.88 -12.94
C GLY A 62 -7.21 8.21 -12.75
N LYS A 63 -8.29 8.76 -13.36
CA LYS A 63 -9.69 8.29 -13.24
C LYS A 63 -10.23 8.36 -11.81
N PHE A 64 -9.68 9.26 -10.98
CA PHE A 64 -10.21 9.51 -9.64
C PHE A 64 -11.49 10.33 -9.69
N SER A 65 -12.47 9.94 -8.90
CA SER A 65 -13.75 10.61 -8.78
C SER A 65 -14.20 10.63 -7.33
N ASN A 66 -14.58 11.82 -6.85
CA ASN A 66 -15.13 12.06 -5.52
C ASN A 66 -14.21 11.62 -4.37
N VAL A 67 -12.89 11.73 -4.56
CA VAL A 67 -11.91 11.49 -3.49
C VAL A 67 -11.89 12.69 -2.56
N LYS A 68 -12.38 12.53 -1.34
CA LYS A 68 -12.40 13.57 -0.30
C LYS A 68 -11.46 13.30 0.86
N ASN A 69 -10.92 12.07 0.93
CA ASN A 69 -10.01 11.70 2.01
C ASN A 69 -8.80 10.98 1.43
N TYR A 70 -7.67 11.19 2.05
CA TYR A 70 -6.43 10.50 1.67
C TYR A 70 -5.43 10.49 2.80
N ILE A 71 -4.44 9.62 2.70
CA ILE A 71 -3.31 9.52 3.60
C ILE A 71 -2.06 9.94 2.83
N ALA A 72 -1.28 10.86 3.39
CA ALA A 72 0.02 11.25 2.88
C ALA A 72 1.11 10.57 3.70
N ILE A 73 2.01 9.84 3.06
CA ILE A 73 3.17 9.22 3.71
C ILE A 73 4.37 10.12 3.48
N VAL A 74 4.88 10.68 4.57
CA VAL A 74 6.01 11.61 4.60
C VAL A 74 7.19 10.95 5.28
N GLY A 75 8.36 11.07 4.68
CA GLY A 75 9.61 10.51 5.20
C GLY A 75 10.80 11.00 4.40
N LYS A 76 11.99 10.50 4.72
CA LYS A 76 13.20 10.75 3.95
C LYS A 76 13.19 9.94 2.64
N LYS A 77 13.97 10.38 1.66
CA LYS A 77 14.03 9.74 0.33
C LYS A 77 14.42 8.24 0.39
N GLU A 78 15.30 7.89 1.30
CA GLU A 78 15.77 6.51 1.51
C GLU A 78 14.74 5.62 2.20
N GLU A 79 13.70 6.17 2.83
CA GLU A 79 12.66 5.44 3.55
C GLU A 79 11.51 4.93 2.66
N GLN A 80 11.69 4.90 1.34
CA GLN A 80 10.64 4.48 0.41
C GLN A 80 10.17 3.03 0.63
N GLU A 81 11.08 2.10 0.93
CA GLU A 81 10.73 0.72 1.25
C GLU A 81 9.90 0.64 2.54
N LYS A 82 10.35 1.33 3.58
CA LYS A 82 9.60 1.46 4.83
C LYS A 82 8.20 2.07 4.61
N ALA A 83 8.10 3.10 3.76
CA ALA A 83 6.82 3.71 3.40
C ALA A 83 5.88 2.72 2.70
N GLY A 84 6.40 1.84 1.85
CA GLY A 84 5.64 0.76 1.23
C GLY A 84 5.15 -0.26 2.25
N TYR A 85 6.03 -0.73 3.12
CA TYR A 85 5.74 -1.72 4.15
C TYR A 85 4.64 -1.25 5.11
N TYR A 86 4.85 -0.13 5.77
CA TYR A 86 3.89 0.40 6.75
C TYR A 86 2.64 1.00 6.09
N GLY A 87 2.76 1.50 4.87
CA GLY A 87 1.62 1.98 4.10
C GLY A 87 0.68 0.83 3.73
N GLU A 88 1.20 -0.35 3.36
CA GLU A 88 0.35 -1.50 3.06
C GLU A 88 -0.28 -2.10 4.33
N LYS A 89 0.44 -2.09 5.44
CA LYS A 89 -0.13 -2.44 6.76
C LYS A 89 -1.36 -1.58 7.07
N LEU A 90 -1.28 -0.27 6.74
CA LEU A 90 -2.40 0.66 6.90
C LEU A 90 -3.51 0.44 5.87
N VAL A 91 -3.18 0.15 4.61
CA VAL A 91 -4.14 -0.17 3.55
C VAL A 91 -5.01 -1.38 3.92
N LEU A 92 -4.40 -2.44 4.44
CA LEU A 92 -5.15 -3.62 4.88
C LEU A 92 -5.99 -3.34 6.13
N LYS A 93 -5.53 -2.45 7.01
CA LYS A 93 -6.37 -1.97 8.13
C LYS A 93 -7.57 -1.16 7.63
N CYS A 94 -7.42 -0.34 6.61
CA CYS A 94 -8.53 0.36 5.98
C CYS A 94 -9.55 -0.63 5.40
N GLN A 95 -9.09 -1.69 4.72
CA GLN A 95 -9.95 -2.75 4.20
C GLN A 95 -10.71 -3.46 5.34
N GLU A 96 -10.06 -3.77 6.45
CA GLU A 96 -10.69 -4.35 7.64
C GLU A 96 -11.79 -3.44 8.22
N LEU A 97 -11.60 -2.13 8.16
CA LEU A 97 -12.58 -1.13 8.59
C LEU A 97 -13.69 -0.84 7.56
N GLY A 98 -13.74 -1.58 6.44
CA GLY A 98 -14.73 -1.40 5.38
C GLY A 98 -14.47 -0.19 4.49
N LEU A 99 -13.23 0.33 4.47
CA LEU A 99 -12.81 1.43 3.61
C LEU A 99 -12.04 0.87 2.41
N ASN A 100 -12.23 1.53 1.27
CA ASN A 100 -11.47 1.22 0.06
C ASN A 100 -10.33 2.21 -0.13
N THR A 101 -9.25 1.76 -0.79
CA THR A 101 -8.04 2.54 -0.98
C THR A 101 -7.50 2.44 -2.41
N CYS A 102 -6.62 3.38 -2.75
CA CYS A 102 -5.77 3.28 -3.93
C CYS A 102 -4.44 3.99 -3.68
N TRP A 103 -3.33 3.33 -3.95
CA TRP A 103 -2.01 3.94 -3.97
C TRP A 103 -1.91 4.95 -5.11
N VAL A 104 -1.37 6.16 -4.81
CA VAL A 104 -1.31 7.29 -5.76
C VAL A 104 0.08 7.90 -5.76
N ALA A 105 0.77 7.77 -6.88
CA ALA A 105 2.14 8.27 -7.05
C ALA A 105 2.18 9.70 -7.63
N LEU A 106 1.55 9.92 -8.78
CA LEU A 106 1.65 11.18 -9.54
C LEU A 106 0.31 11.81 -9.90
N THR A 107 -0.78 11.04 -9.86
CA THR A 107 -2.10 11.48 -10.33
C THR A 107 -2.88 12.22 -9.23
N HIS A 108 -2.25 13.25 -8.66
CA HIS A 108 -2.82 14.11 -7.63
C HIS A 108 -2.38 15.57 -7.83
N GLY A 109 -3.09 16.50 -7.18
CA GLY A 109 -2.73 17.90 -7.10
C GLY A 109 -1.79 18.23 -5.93
N LYS A 110 -1.76 19.49 -5.53
CA LYS A 110 -0.96 19.97 -4.40
C LYS A 110 -1.48 19.38 -3.09
N VAL A 111 -0.55 18.94 -2.23
CA VAL A 111 -0.81 18.47 -0.87
C VAL A 111 -0.04 19.31 0.13
N ASN A 112 -0.70 19.79 1.16
CA ASN A 112 -0.08 20.61 2.21
C ASN A 112 0.34 19.72 3.39
N VAL A 113 1.35 18.87 3.19
CA VAL A 113 1.91 18.03 4.25
C VAL A 113 2.82 18.81 5.19
N GLN A 114 2.81 18.43 6.45
CA GLN A 114 3.81 18.86 7.41
C GLN A 114 5.07 18.00 7.24
N THR A 115 6.22 18.65 7.11
CA THR A 115 7.52 17.99 6.93
C THR A 115 8.55 18.50 7.93
N LYS A 116 9.40 17.59 8.42
CA LYS A 116 10.64 17.96 9.12
C LYS A 116 11.78 18.15 8.11
N PRO A 117 12.92 18.72 8.51
CA PRO A 117 14.10 18.80 7.64
C PRO A 117 14.42 17.44 6.99
N GLN A 118 14.77 17.46 5.70
CA GLN A 118 15.08 16.28 4.86
C GLN A 118 13.90 15.34 4.57
N GLN A 119 12.71 15.58 5.13
CA GLN A 119 11.51 14.83 4.77
C GLN A 119 10.79 15.46 3.58
N LYS A 120 10.04 14.61 2.88
CA LYS A 120 9.16 14.99 1.77
C LYS A 120 7.98 14.03 1.69
N LEU A 121 6.97 14.42 0.93
CA LEU A 121 5.92 13.49 0.51
C LEU A 121 6.56 12.37 -0.32
N LEU A 122 6.37 11.13 0.11
CA LEU A 122 6.85 9.92 -0.59
C LEU A 122 5.77 9.37 -1.52
N ILE A 123 4.53 9.27 -1.02
CA ILE A 123 3.40 8.71 -1.76
C ILE A 123 2.08 9.06 -1.05
N LEU A 124 0.97 8.98 -1.80
CA LEU A 124 -0.39 9.12 -1.25
C LEU A 124 -1.15 7.78 -1.32
N ILE A 125 -2.17 7.67 -0.48
CA ILE A 125 -3.19 6.63 -0.54
C ILE A 125 -4.55 7.32 -0.52
N ALA A 126 -5.29 7.26 -1.64
CA ALA A 126 -6.69 7.70 -1.68
C ALA A 126 -7.55 6.78 -0.80
N LEU A 127 -8.54 7.32 -0.12
CA LEU A 127 -9.28 6.64 0.95
C LEU A 127 -10.76 7.03 0.94
N GLY A 128 -11.64 6.08 1.18
CA GLY A 128 -13.07 6.33 1.34
C GLY A 128 -13.94 5.09 1.19
N TYR A 129 -15.24 5.28 1.13
CA TYR A 129 -16.18 4.22 0.77
C TYR A 129 -16.31 4.17 -0.75
N GLY A 130 -15.94 3.07 -1.37
CA GLY A 130 -15.99 2.91 -2.83
C GLY A 130 -17.40 2.82 -3.38
N THR A 131 -17.62 3.29 -4.60
CA THR A 131 -18.85 3.01 -5.37
C THR A 131 -18.87 1.59 -5.92
N ASN A 132 -17.69 0.93 -5.88
CA ASN A 132 -17.46 -0.46 -6.28
C ASN A 132 -16.32 -1.02 -5.43
N ILE A 133 -16.12 -2.33 -5.50
CA ILE A 133 -15.06 -3.03 -4.75
C ILE A 133 -13.73 -3.11 -5.51
N GLY A 134 -13.64 -2.51 -6.71
CA GLY A 134 -12.49 -2.67 -7.59
C GLY A 134 -12.48 -4.04 -8.28
N VAL A 135 -11.35 -4.33 -8.94
CA VAL A 135 -11.13 -5.62 -9.61
C VAL A 135 -9.74 -6.15 -9.29
N ALA A 136 -9.61 -7.47 -9.20
CA ALA A 136 -8.32 -8.11 -9.03
C ALA A 136 -7.38 -7.77 -10.19
N HIS A 137 -6.15 -7.44 -9.88
CA HIS A 137 -5.15 -7.22 -10.91
C HIS A 137 -4.65 -8.56 -11.49
N LYS A 138 -4.12 -8.52 -12.70
CA LYS A 138 -3.46 -9.69 -13.30
C LYS A 138 -2.08 -9.87 -12.66
N SER A 139 -1.88 -10.99 -11.96
CA SER A 139 -0.59 -11.34 -11.37
C SER A 139 0.29 -12.07 -12.37
N LYS A 140 1.60 -11.89 -12.26
CA LYS A 140 2.59 -12.71 -12.95
C LYS A 140 2.59 -14.12 -12.35
N PRO A 141 2.98 -15.14 -13.12
CA PRO A 141 3.27 -16.45 -12.56
C PRO A 141 4.32 -16.36 -11.44
N ILE A 142 4.11 -17.08 -10.34
CA ILE A 142 5.02 -17.03 -9.16
C ILE A 142 6.47 -17.35 -9.57
N LYS A 143 6.68 -18.26 -10.51
CA LYS A 143 8.01 -18.60 -11.04
C LYS A 143 8.78 -17.41 -11.66
N GLU A 144 8.09 -16.35 -12.05
CA GLU A 144 8.73 -15.12 -12.54
C GLU A 144 9.06 -14.14 -11.38
N LEU A 145 8.54 -14.41 -10.20
CA LEU A 145 8.71 -13.59 -8.99
C LEU A 145 9.67 -14.22 -7.98
N CYS A 146 10.07 -15.50 -8.20
CA CYS A 146 11.06 -16.24 -7.42
C CYS A 146 12.28 -16.55 -8.27
N LYS A 147 13.42 -16.79 -7.62
CA LYS A 147 14.67 -17.10 -8.31
C LYS A 147 14.83 -18.58 -8.65
N GLU A 148 14.26 -19.46 -7.85
CA GLU A 148 14.39 -20.93 -7.97
C GLU A 148 13.02 -21.57 -8.22
N ASP A 149 13.01 -22.80 -8.75
CA ASP A 149 11.78 -23.50 -9.11
C ASP A 149 11.15 -24.28 -7.95
N ALA A 150 11.90 -24.53 -6.85
CA ALA A 150 11.42 -25.31 -5.73
C ALA A 150 11.69 -24.64 -4.38
N TYR A 151 10.62 -24.41 -3.65
CA TYR A 151 10.64 -23.82 -2.30
C TYR A 151 9.72 -24.59 -1.35
N PRO A 152 9.93 -24.49 0.00
CA PRO A 152 9.01 -25.06 0.99
C PRO A 152 7.58 -24.52 0.84
N GLU A 153 6.59 -25.31 1.27
CA GLU A 153 5.17 -24.94 1.18
C GLU A 153 4.86 -23.57 1.83
N TRP A 154 5.44 -23.31 3.01
CA TRP A 154 5.22 -22.03 3.70
C TRP A 154 5.73 -20.83 2.87
N PHE A 155 6.86 -20.97 2.16
CA PHE A 155 7.38 -19.94 1.26
C PHE A 155 6.42 -19.71 0.09
N MET A 156 5.90 -20.77 -0.50
CA MET A 156 4.92 -20.69 -1.59
C MET A 156 3.62 -20.01 -1.15
N LYS A 157 3.18 -20.26 0.09
CA LYS A 157 2.05 -19.54 0.69
C LYS A 157 2.33 -18.03 0.84
N GLY A 158 3.55 -17.67 1.22
CA GLY A 158 4.00 -16.28 1.23
C GLY A 158 3.98 -15.67 -0.17
N MET A 159 4.42 -16.40 -1.18
CA MET A 159 4.40 -15.94 -2.57
C MET A 159 2.99 -15.81 -3.16
N GLU A 160 2.01 -16.63 -2.71
CA GLU A 160 0.60 -16.39 -3.00
C GLU A 160 0.17 -15.00 -2.51
N ALA A 161 0.48 -14.66 -1.25
CA ALA A 161 0.18 -13.34 -0.70
C ALA A 161 0.89 -12.21 -1.46
N VAL A 162 2.16 -12.40 -1.80
CA VAL A 162 2.96 -11.45 -2.60
C VAL A 162 2.32 -11.20 -3.98
N SER A 163 1.74 -12.23 -4.61
CA SER A 163 1.08 -12.10 -5.91
C SER A 163 -0.19 -11.23 -5.86
N LEU A 164 -0.75 -11.00 -4.68
CA LEU A 164 -1.92 -10.13 -4.44
C LEU A 164 -1.53 -8.68 -4.14
N ALA A 165 -0.24 -8.40 -3.94
CA ALA A 165 0.24 -7.08 -3.57
C ALA A 165 0.07 -6.06 -4.70
N PRO A 166 -0.42 -4.84 -4.41
CA PRO A 166 -0.46 -3.78 -5.40
C PRO A 166 0.96 -3.30 -5.72
N THR A 167 1.22 -3.00 -7.00
CA THR A 167 2.47 -2.38 -7.43
C THR A 167 2.20 -1.25 -8.41
N ALA A 168 3.12 -0.29 -8.49
CA ALA A 168 3.00 0.82 -9.41
C ALA A 168 2.79 0.32 -10.85
N MET A 169 1.71 0.78 -11.51
CA MET A 169 1.29 0.34 -12.85
C MET A 169 1.18 -1.20 -13.02
N ASN A 170 0.98 -1.93 -11.94
CA ASN A 170 0.99 -3.39 -11.92
C ASN A 170 2.26 -4.01 -12.53
N GLN A 171 3.40 -3.36 -12.37
CA GLN A 171 4.65 -3.77 -13.01
C GLN A 171 5.30 -5.00 -12.37
N GLN A 172 5.03 -5.27 -11.09
CA GLN A 172 5.54 -6.41 -10.32
C GLN A 172 7.06 -6.58 -10.53
N LYS A 173 7.83 -5.51 -10.25
CA LYS A 173 9.28 -5.42 -10.46
C LYS A 173 10.05 -5.70 -9.17
N PHE A 174 9.96 -6.93 -8.71
CA PHE A 174 10.67 -7.47 -7.56
C PHE A 174 11.04 -8.93 -7.79
N LEU A 175 11.92 -9.46 -6.96
CA LEU A 175 12.34 -10.86 -7.01
C LEU A 175 12.60 -11.36 -5.58
N PHE A 176 12.00 -12.51 -5.24
CA PHE A 176 12.25 -13.23 -4.00
C PHE A 176 13.24 -14.36 -4.19
N GLU A 177 14.01 -14.67 -3.17
CA GLU A 177 14.86 -15.83 -3.09
C GLU A 177 15.01 -16.31 -1.64
N MET A 178 15.28 -17.58 -1.42
CA MET A 178 15.61 -18.12 -0.12
C MET A 178 17.03 -18.68 -0.14
N LYS A 179 17.84 -18.27 0.84
CA LYS A 179 19.21 -18.76 1.01
C LYS A 179 19.44 -19.16 2.46
N ASN A 180 19.90 -20.37 2.69
CA ASN A 180 20.18 -20.88 4.04
C ASN A 180 19.01 -20.69 5.02
N GLY A 181 17.77 -20.91 4.56
CA GLY A 181 16.56 -20.75 5.36
C GLY A 181 16.10 -19.29 5.58
N GLN A 182 16.85 -18.30 5.11
CA GLN A 182 16.50 -16.88 5.19
C GLN A 182 15.89 -16.40 3.87
N VAL A 183 14.80 -15.64 3.95
CA VAL A 183 14.12 -15.02 2.80
C VAL A 183 14.76 -13.66 2.49
N TYR A 184 14.99 -13.44 1.22
CA TYR A 184 15.48 -12.18 0.67
C TYR A 184 14.54 -11.69 -0.43
N ALA A 185 14.35 -10.38 -0.50
CA ALA A 185 13.66 -9.75 -1.61
C ALA A 185 14.41 -8.53 -2.10
N LYS A 186 14.37 -8.29 -3.40
CA LYS A 186 14.99 -7.10 -4.01
C LYS A 186 14.06 -6.43 -5.01
N ALA A 187 14.10 -5.10 -5.05
CA ALA A 187 13.48 -4.34 -6.11
C ALA A 187 14.27 -4.50 -7.42
N LEU A 188 13.55 -4.71 -8.51
CA LEU A 188 14.10 -4.58 -9.85
C LEU A 188 13.90 -3.15 -10.36
N ARG A 189 14.61 -2.78 -11.43
CA ARG A 189 14.49 -1.43 -12.01
C ARG A 189 13.06 -1.15 -12.48
N GLY A 190 12.40 -0.20 -11.85
CA GLY A 190 11.02 0.16 -12.14
C GLY A 190 10.61 1.46 -11.44
N PHE A 191 9.42 1.94 -11.77
CA PHE A 191 8.83 3.15 -11.22
C PHE A 191 8.32 2.87 -9.80
N TYR A 192 8.72 3.65 -8.80
CA TYR A 192 8.37 3.42 -7.38
C TYR A 192 8.70 2.00 -6.84
N SER A 193 9.61 1.28 -7.48
CA SER A 193 9.89 -0.13 -7.16
C SER A 193 10.41 -0.36 -5.73
N LYS A 194 10.97 0.67 -5.07
CA LYS A 194 11.33 0.58 -3.64
C LYS A 194 10.11 0.58 -2.72
N ILE A 195 9.07 1.35 -3.06
CA ILE A 195 7.79 1.32 -2.35
C ILE A 195 7.13 -0.03 -2.60
N ASP A 196 7.06 -0.48 -3.85
CA ASP A 196 6.54 -1.80 -4.20
C ASP A 196 7.23 -2.92 -3.41
N LEU A 197 8.57 -2.83 -3.21
CA LEU A 197 9.33 -3.80 -2.42
C LEU A 197 8.83 -3.86 -0.97
N GLY A 198 8.60 -2.72 -0.33
CA GLY A 198 8.05 -2.69 1.03
C GLY A 198 6.66 -3.32 1.10
N ILE A 199 5.80 -3.05 0.13
CA ILE A 199 4.45 -3.62 0.05
C ILE A 199 4.53 -5.16 -0.03
N VAL A 200 5.33 -5.71 -0.93
CA VAL A 200 5.43 -7.17 -1.11
C VAL A 200 6.09 -7.87 0.07
N LYS A 201 7.06 -7.22 0.75
CA LYS A 201 7.65 -7.75 1.99
C LYS A 201 6.59 -7.87 3.07
N TYR A 202 5.76 -6.82 3.28
CA TYR A 202 4.68 -6.88 4.26
C TYR A 202 3.69 -8.02 3.96
N HIS A 203 3.29 -8.21 2.71
CA HIS A 203 2.41 -9.30 2.30
C HIS A 203 2.98 -10.67 2.67
N PHE A 204 4.26 -10.89 2.37
CA PHE A 204 4.93 -12.15 2.67
C PHE A 204 4.99 -12.40 4.19
N GLU A 205 5.48 -11.43 4.96
CA GLU A 205 5.67 -11.53 6.40
C GLU A 205 4.35 -11.69 7.15
N ALA A 206 3.32 -10.95 6.75
CA ALA A 206 2.01 -10.98 7.41
C ALA A 206 1.29 -12.33 7.28
N VAL A 207 1.62 -13.14 6.27
CA VAL A 207 1.02 -14.47 6.04
C VAL A 207 1.89 -15.59 6.59
N THR A 208 3.22 -15.44 6.51
CA THR A 208 4.15 -16.52 6.87
C THR A 208 4.74 -16.37 8.27
N GLY A 209 4.79 -15.16 8.82
CA GLY A 209 5.54 -14.85 10.06
C GLY A 209 7.06 -14.86 9.89
N HIS A 210 7.58 -15.04 8.67
CA HIS A 210 9.02 -15.05 8.38
C HIS A 210 9.47 -13.69 7.86
N GLU A 211 10.52 -13.15 8.48
CA GLU A 211 11.14 -11.88 8.09
C GLU A 211 11.77 -11.97 6.69
N VAL A 212 11.64 -10.89 5.91
CA VAL A 212 12.23 -10.73 4.57
C VAL A 212 13.32 -9.65 4.61
N ARG A 213 14.54 -10.02 4.29
CA ARG A 213 15.70 -9.13 4.21
C ARG A 213 15.85 -8.46 2.85
#